data_c4b06bb2064dbbd73259765d35ad2720
#
_entry.id   c4b06bb2064dbbd73259765d35ad2720
#
_cell.length_a   1.000
_cell.length_b   1.000
_cell.length_c   1.000
_cell.angle_alpha   90.00
_cell.angle_beta   90.00
_cell.angle_gamma   90.00
#
_symmetry.space_group_name_H-M   'P 1'
#
loop_
_entity.id
_entity.type
_entity.pdbx_description
1 polymer ?
#
loop_
_entity_poly.entity_id
_entity_poly.type
_entity_poly.pdbx_seq_one_letter_code
_entity_poly.pdbx_strand_id
1 'polypeptide(L)'
;MLKKRDVHESHALFDLMTHPEVFPFVRQKVQSYEEFVFVTKQNIESEERGELISRTILDEWGNPIGTINLYDIENGAGFLGTWLGKPYHGKGYNAPAKEEFFKELFYEMGIESIYMSIRKVNIRSRKAAEKLPYAVLANETRPDVYAKLNQNEAVFDLYEVPKDLFTLYLMRNDQDNEQAMEA
;
A
#
# COMPACT_ATOMS: atom_id res chain seq x y z
N MET A 1 8.71 4.26 8.99
CA MET A 1 8.30 3.37 10.11
C MET A 1 6.79 3.21 10.09
N LEU A 2 6.29 2.01 10.36
CA LEU A 2 4.86 1.70 10.37
C LEU A 2 4.36 1.45 11.78
N LYS A 3 3.07 1.72 12.00
CA LYS A 3 2.39 1.49 13.26
C LYS A 3 0.95 1.05 12.99
N LYS A 4 0.36 0.20 13.84
CA LYS A 4 -1.08 -0.10 13.79
C LYS A 4 -1.91 1.18 13.87
N ARG A 5 -3.06 1.16 13.20
CA ARG A 5 -3.96 2.32 13.19
C ARG A 5 -4.46 2.65 14.59
N ASP A 6 -4.55 3.94 14.87
CA ASP A 6 -5.02 4.49 16.13
C ASP A 6 -5.98 5.66 15.86
N VAL A 7 -7.10 5.68 16.57
CA VAL A 7 -8.11 6.75 16.45
C VAL A 7 -7.54 8.12 16.83
N HIS A 8 -6.57 8.17 17.76
CA HIS A 8 -5.95 9.42 18.19
C HIS A 8 -5.16 10.15 17.11
N GLU A 9 -4.78 9.46 16.02
CA GLU A 9 -4.11 10.05 14.86
C GLU A 9 -5.07 10.66 13.84
N SER A 10 -6.38 10.48 14.04
CA SER A 10 -7.40 10.84 13.04
C SER A 10 -7.38 12.31 12.66
N HIS A 11 -7.08 13.23 13.58
CA HIS A 11 -7.06 14.65 13.28
C HIS A 11 -5.95 15.00 12.28
N ALA A 12 -4.72 14.59 12.58
CA ALA A 12 -3.57 14.86 11.72
C ALA A 12 -3.71 14.18 10.34
N LEU A 13 -4.21 12.94 10.29
CA LEU A 13 -4.42 12.21 9.05
C LEU A 13 -5.57 12.80 8.22
N PHE A 14 -6.65 13.25 8.85
CA PHE A 14 -7.76 13.89 8.14
C PHE A 14 -7.33 15.18 7.44
N ASP A 15 -6.59 16.05 8.14
CA ASP A 15 -6.07 17.29 7.57
C ASP A 15 -5.16 17.03 6.36
N LEU A 16 -4.30 16.02 6.43
CA LEU A 16 -3.44 15.62 5.31
C LEU A 16 -4.22 15.02 4.14
N MET A 17 -5.23 14.19 4.44
CA MET A 17 -6.02 13.49 3.44
C MET A 17 -6.91 14.44 2.62
N THR A 18 -7.46 15.47 3.24
CA THR A 18 -8.37 16.44 2.59
C THR A 18 -7.67 17.41 1.66
N HIS A 19 -6.33 17.41 1.62
CA HIS A 19 -5.58 18.23 0.68
C HIS A 19 -5.98 17.94 -0.78
N PRO A 20 -6.24 18.96 -1.64
CA PRO A 20 -6.74 18.76 -3.02
C PRO A 20 -5.87 17.86 -3.92
N GLU A 21 -4.58 17.77 -3.66
CA GLU A 21 -3.67 16.91 -4.42
C GLU A 21 -3.56 15.47 -3.84
N VAL A 22 -4.19 15.19 -2.70
CA VAL A 22 -4.22 13.88 -2.04
C VAL A 22 -5.60 13.23 -2.19
N PHE A 23 -6.65 13.96 -1.83
CA PHE A 23 -8.01 13.46 -1.76
C PHE A 23 -8.52 12.69 -3.00
N PRO A 24 -8.23 13.11 -4.26
CA PRO A 24 -8.69 12.38 -5.44
C PRO A 24 -8.16 10.95 -5.54
N PHE A 25 -7.03 10.65 -4.89
CA PHE A 25 -6.32 9.37 -4.98
C PHE A 25 -6.55 8.46 -3.76
N VAL A 26 -7.24 8.95 -2.73
CA VAL A 26 -7.59 8.14 -1.56
C VAL A 26 -8.71 7.18 -1.93
N ARG A 27 -8.57 5.90 -1.54
CA ARG A 27 -9.57 4.86 -1.83
C ARG A 27 -10.86 5.09 -1.04
N GLN A 28 -10.76 5.30 0.27
CA GLN A 28 -11.91 5.57 1.15
C GLN A 28 -12.05 7.08 1.31
N LYS A 29 -12.91 7.69 0.49
CA LYS A 29 -13.19 9.12 0.54
C LYS A 29 -14.18 9.41 1.63
N VAL A 30 -13.85 10.34 2.51
CA VAL A 30 -14.73 10.87 3.55
C VAL A 30 -14.80 12.39 3.45
N GLN A 31 -15.91 12.96 3.87
CA GLN A 31 -16.18 14.39 3.71
C GLN A 31 -16.15 15.17 5.03
N SER A 32 -16.17 14.48 6.17
CA SER A 32 -16.08 15.11 7.49
C SER A 32 -15.09 14.39 8.41
N TYR A 33 -14.65 15.09 9.44
CA TYR A 33 -13.79 14.53 10.47
C TYR A 33 -14.47 13.37 11.22
N GLU A 34 -15.75 13.52 11.53
CA GLU A 34 -16.55 12.50 12.21
C GLU A 34 -16.65 11.23 11.38
N GLU A 35 -16.86 11.37 10.07
CA GLU A 35 -16.85 10.26 9.12
C GLU A 35 -15.48 9.59 9.06
N PHE A 36 -14.40 10.36 9.06
CA PHE A 36 -13.03 9.83 9.09
C PHE A 36 -12.76 9.00 10.35
N VAL A 37 -13.17 9.51 11.53
CA VAL A 37 -13.06 8.78 12.81
C VAL A 37 -13.87 7.48 12.76
N PHE A 38 -15.09 7.54 12.24
CA PHE A 38 -15.95 6.36 12.10
C PHE A 38 -15.32 5.31 11.19
N VAL A 39 -14.85 5.70 10.00
CA VAL A 39 -14.17 4.80 9.07
C VAL A 39 -12.87 4.23 9.66
N THR A 40 -12.11 5.05 10.42
CA THR A 40 -10.91 4.55 11.11
C THR A 40 -11.25 3.46 12.12
N LYS A 41 -12.32 3.61 12.92
CA LYS A 41 -12.79 2.57 13.84
C LYS A 41 -13.23 1.31 13.11
N GLN A 42 -14.00 1.46 12.03
CA GLN A 42 -14.40 0.32 11.19
C GLN A 42 -13.19 -0.43 10.61
N ASN A 43 -12.16 0.29 10.16
CA ASN A 43 -10.94 -0.34 9.65
C ASN A 43 -10.20 -1.13 10.73
N ILE A 44 -10.13 -0.62 11.97
CA ILE A 44 -9.55 -1.34 13.11
C ILE A 44 -10.32 -2.63 13.40
N GLU A 45 -11.65 -2.57 13.44
CA GLU A 45 -12.52 -3.73 13.64
C GLU A 45 -12.43 -4.73 12.49
N SER A 46 -12.30 -4.26 11.24
CA SER A 46 -12.13 -5.11 10.05
C SER A 46 -10.77 -5.83 10.07
N GLU A 47 -9.73 -5.19 10.62
CA GLU A 47 -8.42 -5.86 10.81
C GLU A 47 -8.53 -6.99 11.83
N GLU A 48 -9.26 -6.81 12.93
CA GLU A 48 -9.50 -7.87 13.92
C GLU A 48 -10.23 -9.08 13.32
N ARG A 49 -11.07 -8.87 12.29
CA ARG A 49 -11.76 -9.93 11.52
C ARG A 49 -10.93 -10.50 10.36
N GLY A 50 -9.73 -9.98 10.11
CA GLY A 50 -8.87 -10.42 9.00
C GLY A 50 -9.32 -9.96 7.60
N GLU A 51 -10.21 -8.98 7.50
CA GLU A 51 -10.76 -8.46 6.23
C GLU A 51 -9.88 -7.36 5.62
N LEU A 52 -9.05 -6.75 6.44
CA LEU A 52 -8.19 -5.61 6.11
C LEU A 52 -6.93 -5.67 6.96
N ILE A 53 -5.81 -5.23 6.43
CA ILE A 53 -4.61 -4.92 7.23
C ILE A 53 -4.27 -3.45 6.99
N SER A 54 -4.12 -2.67 8.06
CA SER A 54 -3.98 -1.22 7.98
C SER A 54 -2.86 -0.70 8.89
N ARG A 55 -2.00 0.17 8.33
CA ARG A 55 -0.90 0.82 9.09
C ARG A 55 -0.91 2.31 8.86
N THR A 56 -0.53 3.04 9.91
CA THR A 56 -0.14 4.45 9.81
C THR A 56 1.33 4.53 9.44
N ILE A 57 1.65 5.34 8.45
CA ILE A 57 3.03 5.68 8.08
C ILE A 57 3.46 6.86 8.93
N LEU A 58 4.63 6.72 9.58
CA LEU A 58 5.22 7.76 10.42
C LEU A 58 6.50 8.32 9.78
N ASP A 59 6.75 9.61 10.02
CA ASP A 59 8.03 10.22 9.72
C ASP A 59 9.11 9.84 10.76
N GLU A 60 10.30 10.40 10.64
CA GLU A 60 11.44 10.19 11.54
C GLU A 60 11.22 10.71 12.97
N TRP A 61 10.25 11.58 13.17
CA TRP A 61 9.86 12.13 14.47
C TRP A 61 8.63 11.45 15.08
N GLY A 62 8.06 10.46 14.38
CA GLY A 62 6.88 9.72 14.84
C GLY A 62 5.54 10.41 14.52
N ASN A 63 5.53 11.42 13.66
CA ASN A 63 4.29 12.05 13.23
C ASN A 63 3.58 11.20 12.18
N PRO A 64 2.23 11.10 12.21
CA PRO A 64 1.47 10.40 11.19
C PRO A 64 1.46 11.21 9.89
N ILE A 65 1.93 10.59 8.79
CA ILE A 65 2.10 11.25 7.48
C ILE A 65 1.27 10.62 6.36
N GLY A 66 0.62 9.51 6.62
CA GLY A 66 -0.21 8.79 5.65
C GLY A 66 -0.63 7.42 6.13
N THR A 67 -1.23 6.63 5.25
CA THR A 67 -1.61 5.25 5.54
C THR A 67 -1.24 4.30 4.41
N ILE A 68 -1.01 3.05 4.80
CA ILE A 68 -0.82 1.93 3.88
C ILE A 68 -1.69 0.77 4.32
N ASN A 69 -2.39 0.14 3.38
CA ASN A 69 -3.43 -0.83 3.68
C ASN A 69 -3.41 -1.97 2.66
N LEU A 70 -3.84 -3.15 3.09
CA LEU A 70 -4.20 -4.26 2.22
C LEU A 70 -5.70 -4.49 2.35
N TYR A 71 -6.44 -4.31 1.25
CA TYR A 71 -7.90 -4.43 1.17
C TYR A 71 -8.33 -5.71 0.45
N ASP A 72 -9.59 -6.09 0.65
CA ASP A 72 -10.24 -7.18 -0.09
C ASP A 72 -9.42 -8.47 -0.02
N ILE A 73 -9.02 -8.86 1.19
CA ILE A 73 -8.16 -10.03 1.44
C ILE A 73 -8.96 -11.30 1.17
N GLU A 74 -8.53 -12.06 0.16
CA GLU A 74 -9.12 -13.32 -0.24
C GLU A 74 -8.04 -14.29 -0.70
N ASN A 75 -8.08 -15.54 -0.24
CA ASN A 75 -7.16 -16.61 -0.65
C ASN A 75 -5.67 -16.23 -0.53
N GLY A 76 -5.28 -15.51 0.52
CA GLY A 76 -3.90 -15.08 0.76
C GLY A 76 -3.43 -13.95 -0.15
N ALA A 77 -4.32 -13.23 -0.80
CA ALA A 77 -4.02 -12.05 -1.61
C ALA A 77 -4.93 -10.88 -1.29
N GLY A 78 -4.48 -9.66 -1.58
CA GLY A 78 -5.27 -8.46 -1.36
C GLY A 78 -4.75 -7.27 -2.17
N PHE A 79 -5.52 -6.18 -2.18
CA PHE A 79 -5.21 -4.96 -2.94
C PHE A 79 -4.53 -3.91 -2.08
N LEU A 80 -3.36 -3.46 -2.50
CA LEU A 80 -2.62 -2.38 -1.87
C LEU A 80 -3.34 -1.04 -2.08
N GLY A 81 -3.52 -0.30 -0.99
CA GLY A 81 -3.90 1.11 -1.01
C GLY A 81 -2.94 1.91 -0.14
N THR A 82 -2.35 2.97 -0.67
CA THR A 82 -1.44 3.84 0.09
C THR A 82 -1.62 5.29 -0.34
N TRP A 83 -1.51 6.18 0.61
CA TRP A 83 -1.41 7.62 0.38
C TRP A 83 -0.51 8.28 1.42
N LEU A 84 0.11 9.37 1.03
CA LEU A 84 0.90 10.25 1.88
C LEU A 84 0.36 11.67 1.79
N GLY A 85 0.45 12.42 2.86
CA GLY A 85 0.17 13.84 2.88
C GLY A 85 1.07 14.62 1.90
N LYS A 86 0.53 15.68 1.29
CA LYS A 86 1.24 16.46 0.27
C LYS A 86 2.64 16.94 0.70
N PRO A 87 2.88 17.40 1.96
CA PRO A 87 4.21 17.82 2.39
C PRO A 87 5.29 16.74 2.33
N TYR A 88 4.87 15.47 2.26
CA TYR A 88 5.77 14.30 2.29
C TYR A 88 5.98 13.66 0.91
N HIS A 89 5.34 14.19 -0.14
CA HIS A 89 5.55 13.73 -1.51
C HIS A 89 6.99 14.00 -1.98
N GLY A 90 7.59 13.03 -2.66
CA GLY A 90 8.93 13.15 -3.23
C GLY A 90 10.08 13.10 -2.22
N LYS A 91 9.80 12.86 -0.95
CA LYS A 91 10.80 12.79 0.13
C LYS A 91 11.30 11.38 0.46
N GLY A 92 10.88 10.37 -0.31
CA GLY A 92 11.40 9.00 -0.16
C GLY A 92 10.66 8.12 0.84
N TYR A 93 9.58 8.57 1.50
CA TYR A 93 8.85 7.78 2.50
C TYR A 93 8.11 6.55 1.94
N ASN A 94 7.67 6.60 0.68
CA ASN A 94 6.78 5.57 0.13
C ASN A 94 7.48 4.20 -0.06
N ALA A 95 8.72 4.20 -0.52
CA ALA A 95 9.44 2.94 -0.80
C ALA A 95 9.77 2.16 0.49
N PRO A 96 10.38 2.78 1.53
CA PRO A 96 10.61 2.11 2.80
C PRO A 96 9.32 1.63 3.48
N ALA A 97 8.25 2.44 3.44
CA ALA A 97 6.97 2.07 4.02
C ALA A 97 6.37 0.83 3.33
N LYS A 98 6.45 0.76 1.99
CA LYS A 98 6.02 -0.43 1.25
C LYS A 98 6.85 -1.65 1.59
N GLU A 99 8.17 -1.51 1.63
CA GLU A 99 9.06 -2.64 1.94
C GLU A 99 8.81 -3.19 3.35
N GLU A 100 8.69 -2.33 4.35
CA GLU A 100 8.33 -2.71 5.72
C GLU A 100 6.97 -3.40 5.78
N PHE A 101 5.96 -2.85 5.11
CA PHE A 101 4.61 -3.44 5.05
C PHE A 101 4.58 -4.79 4.34
N PHE A 102 5.28 -4.93 3.23
CA PHE A 102 5.35 -6.20 2.49
C PHE A 102 6.05 -7.29 3.30
N LYS A 103 7.10 -6.95 4.07
CA LYS A 103 7.73 -7.89 5.02
C LYS A 103 6.72 -8.39 6.05
N GLU A 104 5.96 -7.49 6.67
CA GLU A 104 4.91 -7.85 7.62
C GLU A 104 3.85 -8.75 6.97
N LEU A 105 3.33 -8.35 5.80
CA LEU A 105 2.29 -9.10 5.09
C LEU A 105 2.73 -10.52 4.73
N PHE A 106 3.93 -10.66 4.14
CA PHE A 106 4.40 -11.94 3.61
C PHE A 106 4.91 -12.89 4.69
N TYR A 107 5.55 -12.38 5.75
CA TYR A 107 6.23 -13.23 6.72
C TYR A 107 5.49 -13.36 8.06
N GLU A 108 4.59 -12.45 8.38
CA GLU A 108 3.86 -12.47 9.65
C GLU A 108 2.36 -12.72 9.46
N MET A 109 1.76 -12.25 8.35
CA MET A 109 0.31 -12.27 8.14
C MET A 109 -0.16 -13.35 7.14
N GLY A 110 0.74 -14.15 6.57
CA GLY A 110 0.39 -15.26 5.68
C GLY A 110 -0.12 -14.84 4.30
N ILE A 111 0.20 -13.63 3.84
CA ILE A 111 -0.12 -13.16 2.49
C ILE A 111 0.89 -13.78 1.51
N GLU A 112 0.41 -14.17 0.32
CA GLU A 112 1.23 -14.76 -0.76
C GLU A 112 1.34 -13.84 -1.99
N SER A 113 0.37 -12.93 -2.18
CA SER A 113 0.36 -11.97 -3.28
C SER A 113 -0.24 -10.64 -2.88
N ILE A 114 0.34 -9.55 -3.36
CA ILE A 114 -0.18 -8.19 -3.18
C ILE A 114 -0.51 -7.64 -4.55
N TYR A 115 -1.77 -7.23 -4.75
CA TYR A 115 -2.23 -6.62 -6.00
C TYR A 115 -2.19 -5.10 -5.93
N MET A 116 -1.86 -4.47 -7.06
CA MET A 116 -1.97 -3.03 -7.25
C MET A 116 -2.82 -2.77 -8.49
N SER A 117 -3.99 -2.14 -8.29
CA SER A 117 -4.84 -1.66 -9.39
C SER A 117 -4.46 -0.23 -9.74
N ILE A 118 -3.97 -0.02 -10.95
CA ILE A 118 -3.49 1.28 -11.40
C ILE A 118 -4.27 1.70 -12.66
N ARG A 119 -4.92 2.87 -12.61
CA ARG A 119 -5.61 3.39 -13.79
C ARG A 119 -4.63 3.51 -14.97
N LYS A 120 -5.01 3.02 -16.15
CA LYS A 120 -4.18 3.05 -17.38
C LYS A 120 -3.72 4.47 -17.74
N VAL A 121 -4.55 5.48 -17.44
CA VAL A 121 -4.23 6.89 -17.66
C VAL A 121 -3.25 7.46 -16.61
N ASN A 122 -3.03 6.77 -15.48
CA ASN A 122 -2.11 7.20 -14.45
C ASN A 122 -0.66 6.76 -14.75
N ILE A 123 -0.06 7.41 -15.74
CA ILE A 123 1.30 7.11 -16.24
C ILE A 123 2.35 7.18 -15.11
N ARG A 124 2.19 8.11 -14.16
CA ARG A 124 3.12 8.25 -13.03
C ARG A 124 3.13 7.00 -12.14
N SER A 125 1.96 6.50 -11.75
CA SER A 125 1.83 5.31 -10.91
C SER A 125 2.28 4.04 -11.63
N ARG A 126 1.97 3.92 -12.94
CA ARG A 126 2.44 2.81 -13.78
C ARG A 126 3.96 2.74 -13.81
N LYS A 127 4.62 3.85 -14.17
CA LYS A 127 6.08 3.93 -14.16
C LYS A 127 6.70 3.68 -12.78
N ALA A 128 6.00 4.04 -11.70
CA ALA A 128 6.46 3.74 -10.35
C ALA A 128 6.37 2.23 -10.04
N ALA A 129 5.30 1.56 -10.45
CA ALA A 129 5.15 0.11 -10.30
C ALA A 129 6.18 -0.66 -11.15
N GLU A 130 6.39 -0.26 -12.40
CA GLU A 130 7.35 -0.86 -13.33
C GLU A 130 8.82 -0.76 -12.87
N LYS A 131 9.13 0.20 -12.00
CA LYS A 131 10.46 0.34 -11.39
C LYS A 131 10.68 -0.56 -10.18
N LEU A 132 9.64 -1.17 -9.63
CA LEU A 132 9.78 -2.10 -8.51
C LEU A 132 10.30 -3.45 -9.04
N PRO A 133 11.49 -3.91 -8.60
CA PRO A 133 12.12 -5.11 -9.15
C PRO A 133 11.36 -6.41 -8.81
N TYR A 134 10.38 -6.32 -7.94
CA TYR A 134 9.55 -7.41 -7.46
C TYR A 134 8.07 -7.28 -7.87
N ALA A 135 7.72 -6.31 -8.71
CA ALA A 135 6.37 -6.15 -9.23
C ALA A 135 6.29 -6.57 -10.70
N VAL A 136 5.22 -7.27 -11.06
CA VAL A 136 4.98 -7.75 -12.42
C VAL A 136 3.60 -7.32 -12.90
N LEU A 137 3.46 -7.07 -14.22
CA LEU A 137 2.14 -6.86 -14.84
C LEU A 137 1.40 -8.20 -14.85
N ALA A 138 0.20 -8.24 -14.29
CA ALA A 138 -0.56 -9.46 -14.03
C ALA A 138 -1.89 -9.56 -14.82
N ASN A 139 -2.10 -8.72 -15.82
CA ASN A 139 -3.32 -8.72 -16.62
C ASN A 139 -3.61 -10.10 -17.24
N GLU A 140 -2.56 -10.81 -17.71
CA GLU A 140 -2.67 -12.11 -18.36
C GLU A 140 -2.48 -13.28 -17.41
N THR A 141 -1.64 -13.11 -16.35
CA THR A 141 -1.33 -14.16 -15.39
C THR A 141 -2.38 -14.33 -14.30
N ARG A 142 -3.21 -13.31 -14.09
CA ARG A 142 -4.34 -13.29 -13.15
C ARG A 142 -5.64 -12.85 -13.87
N PRO A 143 -6.10 -13.60 -14.89
CA PRO A 143 -7.20 -13.16 -15.74
C PRO A 143 -8.51 -12.97 -14.98
N ASP A 144 -8.81 -13.80 -13.99
CA ASP A 144 -10.03 -13.69 -13.19
C ASP A 144 -10.04 -12.43 -12.31
N VAL A 145 -8.90 -12.11 -11.66
CA VAL A 145 -8.72 -10.89 -10.86
C VAL A 145 -8.81 -9.66 -11.75
N TYR A 146 -8.16 -9.70 -12.92
CA TYR A 146 -8.20 -8.61 -13.89
C TYR A 146 -9.60 -8.37 -14.44
N ALA A 147 -10.34 -9.43 -14.77
CA ALA A 147 -11.72 -9.34 -15.24
C ALA A 147 -12.66 -8.77 -14.14
N LYS A 148 -12.52 -9.24 -12.90
CA LYS A 148 -13.28 -8.71 -11.76
C LYS A 148 -13.00 -7.23 -11.52
N LEU A 149 -11.74 -6.81 -11.61
CA LEU A 149 -11.32 -5.40 -11.47
C LEU A 149 -11.92 -4.48 -12.54
N ASN A 150 -12.11 -5.01 -13.75
CA ASN A 150 -12.54 -4.27 -14.94
C ASN A 150 -13.96 -4.65 -15.42
N GLN A 151 -14.85 -5.09 -14.53
CA GLN A 151 -16.20 -5.60 -14.88
C GLN A 151 -17.04 -4.61 -15.69
N ASN A 152 -16.93 -3.31 -15.37
CA ASN A 152 -17.73 -2.27 -16.01
C ASN A 152 -17.00 -1.60 -17.18
N GLU A 153 -15.69 -1.39 -17.04
CA GLU A 153 -14.84 -0.72 -18.03
C GLU A 153 -13.38 -1.12 -17.80
N ALA A 154 -12.65 -1.39 -18.89
CA ALA A 154 -11.24 -1.81 -18.85
C ALA A 154 -10.28 -0.63 -18.59
N VAL A 155 -10.43 0.03 -17.44
CA VAL A 155 -9.69 1.25 -17.07
C VAL A 155 -8.44 1.02 -16.24
N PHE A 156 -8.25 -0.20 -15.67
CA PHE A 156 -7.14 -0.52 -14.79
C PHE A 156 -6.17 -1.52 -15.43
N ASP A 157 -4.88 -1.34 -15.15
CA ASP A 157 -3.89 -2.41 -15.21
C ASP A 157 -3.74 -3.04 -13.82
N LEU A 158 -3.58 -4.35 -13.80
CA LEU A 158 -3.31 -5.13 -12.59
C LEU A 158 -1.82 -5.44 -12.50
N TYR A 159 -1.18 -5.01 -11.43
CA TYR A 159 0.17 -5.43 -11.06
C TYR A 159 0.10 -6.36 -9.86
N GLU A 160 1.05 -7.29 -9.78
CA GLU A 160 1.21 -8.23 -8.67
C GLU A 160 2.62 -8.11 -8.09
N VAL A 161 2.71 -8.19 -6.77
CA VAL A 161 3.95 -8.45 -6.03
C VAL A 161 3.81 -9.85 -5.44
N PRO A 162 4.38 -10.89 -6.08
CA PRO A 162 4.42 -12.22 -5.52
C PRO A 162 5.46 -12.31 -4.40
N LYS A 163 5.17 -13.09 -3.36
CA LYS A 163 6.07 -13.29 -2.20
C LYS A 163 7.45 -13.79 -2.59
N ASP A 164 7.54 -14.73 -3.50
CA ASP A 164 8.81 -15.32 -3.94
C ASP A 164 9.71 -14.30 -4.65
N LEU A 165 9.17 -13.45 -5.53
CA LEU A 165 9.93 -12.38 -6.17
C LEU A 165 10.41 -11.33 -5.16
N PHE A 166 9.56 -10.98 -4.19
CA PHE A 166 9.95 -10.05 -3.13
C PHE A 166 11.06 -10.65 -2.25
N THR A 167 10.96 -11.93 -1.92
CA THR A 167 11.98 -12.66 -1.16
C THR A 167 13.32 -12.68 -1.89
N LEU A 168 13.32 -12.97 -3.20
CA LEU A 168 14.54 -12.94 -4.03
C LEU A 168 15.16 -11.54 -4.08
N TYR A 169 14.35 -10.50 -4.15
CA TYR A 169 14.82 -9.12 -4.08
C TYR A 169 15.54 -8.82 -2.77
N LEU A 170 14.96 -9.21 -1.64
CA LEU A 170 15.59 -9.00 -0.33
C LEU A 170 16.93 -9.72 -0.20
N MET A 171 16.99 -11.00 -0.63
CA MET A 171 18.21 -11.80 -0.58
C MET A 171 19.36 -11.18 -1.40
N ARG A 172 19.05 -10.58 -2.55
CA ARG A 172 20.07 -9.88 -3.38
C ARG A 172 20.58 -8.62 -2.70
N ASN A 173 19.67 -7.82 -2.14
CA ASN A 173 20.07 -6.59 -1.45
C ASN A 173 20.93 -6.85 -0.22
N ASP A 174 20.67 -7.93 0.51
CA ASP A 174 21.48 -8.32 1.67
C ASP A 174 22.91 -8.73 1.24
N GLN A 175 23.05 -9.48 0.16
CA GLN A 175 24.34 -9.86 -0.39
C GLN A 175 25.16 -8.65 -0.90
N ASP A 176 24.50 -7.71 -1.58
CA ASP A 176 25.16 -6.49 -2.08
C ASP A 176 25.63 -5.60 -0.91
N ASN A 177 24.86 -5.53 0.18
CA ASN A 177 25.25 -4.80 1.39
C ASN A 177 26.40 -5.46 2.15
N GLU A 178 26.44 -6.79 2.27
CA GLU A 178 27.54 -7.53 2.89
C GLU A 178 28.85 -7.31 2.11
N GLN A 179 28.83 -7.42 0.78
CA GLN A 179 29.99 -7.17 -0.06
C GLN A 179 30.51 -5.73 0.01
N ALA A 180 29.59 -4.75 0.16
CA ALA A 180 29.96 -3.34 0.31
C ALA A 180 30.58 -3.02 1.68
N MET A 181 30.31 -3.84 2.71
CA MET A 181 30.91 -3.68 4.06
C MET A 181 32.27 -4.36 4.19
N GLU A 182 32.59 -5.32 3.30
CA GLU A 182 33.90 -6.05 3.28
C GLU A 182 34.92 -5.40 2.36
N ALA A 183 34.55 -4.39 1.55
CA ALA A 183 35.43 -3.68 0.59
C ALA A 183 35.94 -2.35 1.15
#